data_18b42e2be722318fe1a4da4aea95cec9
#
_entry.id   18b42e2be722318fe1a4da4aea95cec9
#
_cell.length_a   1.000
_cell.length_b   1.000
_cell.length_c   1.000
_cell.angle_alpha   90.00
_cell.angle_beta   90.00
_cell.angle_gamma   90.00
#
_symmetry.space_group_name_H-M   'P 1'
#
loop_
_entity.id
_entity.type
_entity.pdbx_description
1 polymer ?
#
loop_
_entity_poly.entity_id
_entity_poly.type
_entity_poly.pdbx_seq_one_letter_code
_entity_poly.pdbx_strand_id
1 'polypeptide(L)'
;ARYRVGGGHLDLRIEDDQQPWAPPLDGQMRVSSLQTGLFAGPLGSDIGQHGVHPAARVREEWKNQRLYTPHYGVIEMRAKATADADCMVALWMIGYEEVPERSGEICVAEIFGRDVSPESAAVGMGVHPFDDPTLHEDFTQVRVEIDVRRFHTYTVEWTPEHVAFFIDGHLQRSLDQSPDYPMQLMLNIYEFPADRPEPATARPKHFVVDYVRGYRPDGVPTSHLRGSAAAAD
;
A
#
# COMPACT_ATOMS: atom_id res chain seq x y z
N ALA A 1 -13.75 -0.55 -3.27
CA ALA A 1 -12.91 0.53 -3.82
C ALA A 1 -13.70 1.32 -4.86
N ARG A 2 -13.42 2.62 -4.94
CA ARG A 2 -13.91 3.48 -6.03
C ARG A 2 -12.75 3.86 -6.91
N TYR A 3 -12.79 3.43 -8.16
CA TYR A 3 -11.72 3.68 -9.10
C TYR A 3 -12.24 3.78 -10.54
N ARG A 4 -11.44 4.36 -11.40
CA ARG A 4 -11.63 4.36 -12.84
C ARG A 4 -10.35 3.95 -13.55
N VAL A 5 -10.49 3.19 -14.62
CA VAL A 5 -9.39 2.91 -15.55
C VAL A 5 -9.73 3.58 -16.87
N GLY A 6 -8.90 4.48 -17.31
CA GLY A 6 -9.13 5.23 -18.55
C GLY A 6 -7.97 6.19 -18.85
N GLY A 7 -7.80 6.54 -20.12
CA GLY A 7 -6.72 7.44 -20.55
C GLY A 7 -5.31 6.93 -20.23
N GLY A 8 -5.14 5.61 -20.09
CA GLY A 8 -3.86 5.00 -19.72
C GLY A 8 -3.55 5.01 -18.22
N HIS A 9 -4.50 5.38 -17.36
CA HIS A 9 -4.26 5.51 -15.92
C HIS A 9 -5.31 4.75 -15.10
N LEU A 10 -4.91 4.36 -13.89
CA LEU A 10 -5.79 3.99 -12.78
C LEU A 10 -5.98 5.23 -11.90
N ASP A 11 -7.22 5.63 -11.65
CA ASP A 11 -7.60 6.74 -10.78
C ASP A 11 -8.39 6.18 -9.58
N LEU A 12 -7.73 6.02 -8.42
CA LEU A 12 -8.38 5.72 -7.16
C LEU A 12 -9.03 6.99 -6.61
N ARG A 13 -10.27 6.87 -6.10
CA ARG A 13 -11.09 8.06 -5.84
C ARG A 13 -11.81 7.99 -4.50
N ILE A 14 -11.98 9.15 -3.86
CA ILE A 14 -12.95 9.36 -2.79
C ILE A 14 -14.04 10.25 -3.35
N GLU A 15 -15.27 9.76 -3.39
CA GLU A 15 -16.44 10.45 -3.99
C GLU A 15 -17.42 10.94 -2.93
N ASP A 16 -18.32 11.87 -3.29
CA ASP A 16 -19.23 12.54 -2.35
C ASP A 16 -20.17 11.57 -1.64
N ASP A 17 -20.67 10.55 -2.36
CA ASP A 17 -21.61 9.56 -1.85
C ASP A 17 -20.93 8.37 -1.15
N GLN A 18 -19.59 8.39 -1.03
CA GLN A 18 -18.85 7.29 -0.42
C GLN A 18 -19.02 7.30 1.10
N GLN A 19 -19.48 6.16 1.62
CA GLN A 19 -19.61 5.97 3.06
C GLN A 19 -18.24 5.76 3.74
N PRO A 20 -18.12 6.09 5.03
CA PRO A 20 -16.95 5.71 5.82
C PRO A 20 -16.69 4.20 5.76
N TRP A 21 -15.42 3.82 5.79
CA TRP A 21 -15.00 2.43 5.58
C TRP A 21 -15.39 1.51 6.73
N ALA A 22 -15.01 1.82 7.94
CA ALA A 22 -15.28 1.01 9.13
C ALA A 22 -15.61 1.88 10.35
N PRO A 23 -16.78 2.56 10.39
CA PRO A 23 -17.08 3.55 11.41
C PRO A 23 -16.88 3.11 12.87
N PRO A 24 -17.13 1.83 13.25
CA PRO A 24 -16.86 1.38 14.61
C PRO A 24 -15.37 1.30 14.99
N LEU A 25 -14.45 1.29 14.00
CA LEU A 25 -13.01 1.17 14.19
C LEU A 25 -12.29 2.48 13.82
N ASP A 26 -12.61 3.05 12.66
CA ASP A 26 -11.86 4.15 12.04
C ASP A 26 -12.71 5.43 11.90
N GLY A 27 -13.85 5.50 12.56
CA GLY A 27 -14.70 6.69 12.57
C GLY A 27 -15.18 7.07 11.17
N GLN A 28 -14.91 8.31 10.75
CA GLN A 28 -15.38 8.85 9.48
C GLN A 28 -14.39 8.70 8.32
N MET A 29 -13.32 7.94 8.51
CA MET A 29 -12.32 7.71 7.46
C MET A 29 -12.94 7.04 6.23
N ARG A 30 -12.61 7.55 5.05
CA ARG A 30 -12.96 6.96 3.76
C ARG A 30 -11.72 6.42 3.07
N VAL A 31 -11.89 5.28 2.42
CA VAL A 31 -10.77 4.57 1.77
C VAL A 31 -11.18 4.10 0.39
N SER A 32 -10.31 4.30 -0.60
CA SER A 32 -10.34 3.54 -1.84
C SER A 32 -9.02 2.76 -1.93
N SER A 33 -9.13 1.43 -1.95
CA SER A 33 -8.00 0.52 -1.87
C SER A 33 -8.10 -0.58 -2.92
N LEU A 34 -6.98 -0.90 -3.54
CA LEU A 34 -6.79 -2.11 -4.35
C LEU A 34 -5.64 -2.92 -3.78
N GLN A 35 -5.80 -4.24 -3.79
CA GLN A 35 -4.79 -5.17 -3.28
C GLN A 35 -4.62 -6.36 -4.22
N THR A 36 -3.43 -6.96 -4.20
CA THR A 36 -3.07 -8.08 -5.09
C THR A 36 -3.11 -9.44 -4.41
N GLY A 37 -3.48 -9.49 -3.16
CA GLY A 37 -3.71 -10.70 -2.38
C GLY A 37 -4.89 -10.54 -1.45
N LEU A 38 -5.45 -11.65 -1.00
CA LEU A 38 -6.51 -11.69 0.00
C LEU A 38 -6.40 -12.97 0.81
N PHE A 39 -6.31 -12.83 2.11
CA PHE A 39 -6.43 -13.91 3.08
C PHE A 39 -7.44 -13.49 4.14
N ALA A 40 -8.40 -14.36 4.44
CA ALA A 40 -9.37 -14.15 5.49
C ALA A 40 -9.63 -15.45 6.23
N GLY A 41 -9.68 -15.37 7.54
CA GLY A 41 -10.09 -16.49 8.39
C GLY A 41 -11.61 -16.73 8.37
N PRO A 42 -12.10 -17.64 9.19
CA PRO A 42 -13.54 -17.91 9.33
C PRO A 42 -14.33 -16.69 9.80
N LEU A 43 -15.59 -16.60 9.40
CA LEU A 43 -16.50 -15.55 9.83
C LEU A 43 -16.53 -15.42 11.36
N GLY A 44 -16.37 -14.19 11.85
CA GLY A 44 -16.35 -13.87 13.29
C GLY A 44 -15.02 -14.11 14.00
N SER A 45 -14.02 -14.69 13.31
CA SER A 45 -12.67 -14.85 13.87
C SER A 45 -11.88 -13.53 13.83
N ASP A 46 -10.78 -13.49 14.56
CA ASP A 46 -9.74 -12.46 14.48
C ASP A 46 -8.56 -12.88 13.57
N ILE A 47 -8.71 -14.00 12.87
CA ILE A 47 -7.72 -14.54 11.94
C ILE A 47 -7.93 -13.88 10.58
N GLY A 48 -6.94 -13.16 10.07
CA GLY A 48 -7.01 -12.49 8.77
C GLY A 48 -5.92 -11.46 8.60
N GLN A 49 -5.93 -10.86 7.44
CA GLN A 49 -4.96 -9.84 7.12
C GLN A 49 -5.15 -8.62 8.01
N HIS A 50 -4.03 -8.16 8.56
CA HIS A 50 -3.90 -6.87 9.18
C HIS A 50 -4.78 -6.68 10.42
N GLY A 51 -4.47 -7.43 11.46
CA GLY A 51 -5.13 -7.32 12.77
C GLY A 51 -4.83 -6.03 13.53
N VAL A 52 -4.89 -4.87 12.85
CA VAL A 52 -4.52 -3.54 13.40
C VAL A 52 -5.40 -3.07 14.55
N HIS A 53 -6.53 -3.68 14.78
CA HIS A 53 -7.45 -3.29 15.86
C HIS A 53 -7.93 -4.52 16.62
N PRO A 54 -7.80 -4.58 17.97
CA PRO A 54 -8.16 -5.74 18.77
C PRO A 54 -9.63 -6.16 18.66
N ALA A 55 -10.51 -5.24 18.27
CA ALA A 55 -11.93 -5.51 18.05
C ALA A 55 -12.25 -5.91 16.60
N ALA A 56 -11.27 -5.93 15.70
CA ALA A 56 -11.51 -6.35 14.33
C ALA A 56 -11.94 -7.82 14.28
N ARG A 57 -12.92 -8.12 13.45
CA ARG A 57 -13.41 -9.49 13.21
C ARG A 57 -13.73 -9.63 11.73
N VAL A 58 -13.48 -10.85 11.21
CA VAL A 58 -13.88 -11.23 9.86
C VAL A 58 -15.40 -11.11 9.73
N ARG A 59 -15.87 -10.26 8.85
CA ARG A 59 -17.29 -10.00 8.61
C ARG A 59 -17.87 -10.77 7.44
N GLU A 60 -17.01 -11.24 6.56
CA GLU A 60 -17.38 -11.97 5.36
C GLU A 60 -16.26 -12.97 5.03
N GLU A 61 -16.62 -14.20 4.73
CA GLU A 61 -15.67 -15.22 4.30
C GLU A 61 -15.34 -15.04 2.82
N TRP A 62 -14.06 -14.98 2.51
CA TRP A 62 -13.56 -14.89 1.15
C TRP A 62 -12.63 -16.06 0.86
N LYS A 63 -12.65 -16.51 -0.39
CA LYS A 63 -11.62 -17.45 -0.84
C LYS A 63 -10.27 -16.73 -0.87
N ASN A 64 -9.27 -17.36 -0.30
CA ASN A 64 -7.90 -16.87 -0.36
C ASN A 64 -7.47 -16.67 -1.82
N GLN A 65 -6.88 -15.53 -2.12
CA GLN A 65 -6.44 -15.14 -3.45
C GLN A 65 -5.00 -14.64 -3.42
N ARG A 66 -4.22 -15.06 -4.42
CA ARG A 66 -2.86 -14.58 -4.68
C ARG A 66 -2.78 -14.19 -6.15
N LEU A 67 -3.20 -12.97 -6.47
CA LEU A 67 -3.17 -12.46 -7.85
C LEU A 67 -1.74 -12.08 -8.23
N TYR A 68 -1.04 -11.38 -7.32
CA TYR A 68 0.37 -11.07 -7.45
C TYR A 68 0.97 -10.89 -6.05
N THR A 69 1.76 -11.87 -5.64
CA THR A 69 2.44 -11.88 -4.32
C THR A 69 3.92 -12.19 -4.55
N PRO A 70 4.71 -11.17 -4.95
CA PRO A 70 6.14 -11.35 -5.16
C PRO A 70 6.84 -11.72 -3.85
N HIS A 71 7.96 -12.41 -4.00
CA HIS A 71 8.95 -12.63 -2.95
C HIS A 71 10.28 -12.20 -3.53
N TYR A 72 10.74 -11.03 -3.09
CA TYR A 72 11.87 -10.28 -3.62
C TYR A 72 11.65 -9.70 -5.03
N GLY A 73 12.50 -8.79 -5.41
CA GLY A 73 12.52 -8.12 -6.71
C GLY A 73 12.49 -6.60 -6.61
N VAL A 74 12.20 -5.99 -7.74
CA VAL A 74 12.00 -4.54 -7.82
C VAL A 74 10.52 -4.26 -8.10
N ILE A 75 9.90 -3.46 -7.27
CA ILE A 75 8.52 -2.99 -7.49
C ILE A 75 8.57 -1.48 -7.74
N GLU A 76 8.05 -1.07 -8.86
CA GLU A 76 8.02 0.32 -9.30
C GLU A 76 6.59 0.77 -9.57
N MET A 77 6.21 1.91 -9.00
CA MET A 77 4.97 2.62 -9.30
C MET A 77 5.30 3.97 -9.93
N ARG A 78 4.62 4.33 -11.01
CA ARG A 78 4.60 5.70 -11.51
C ARG A 78 3.25 6.33 -11.21
N ALA A 79 3.25 7.36 -10.37
CA ALA A 79 2.02 7.98 -9.89
C ALA A 79 2.20 9.47 -9.60
N LYS A 80 1.08 10.15 -9.42
CA LYS A 80 1.01 11.50 -8.84
C LYS A 80 0.10 11.49 -7.62
N ALA A 81 0.58 12.12 -6.54
CA ALA A 81 -0.14 12.27 -5.30
C ALA A 81 -1.13 13.44 -5.33
N THR A 82 -1.87 13.60 -4.24
CA THR A 82 -2.76 14.74 -3.99
C THR A 82 -2.12 15.72 -2.99
N ALA A 83 -2.52 16.99 -3.05
CA ALA A 83 -2.21 18.00 -2.03
C ALA A 83 -3.42 18.30 -1.12
N ASP A 84 -4.46 17.47 -1.17
CA ASP A 84 -5.58 17.58 -0.23
C ASP A 84 -5.12 17.22 1.17
N ALA A 85 -5.12 18.19 2.08
CA ALA A 85 -4.49 18.07 3.40
C ALA A 85 -5.11 16.97 4.28
N ASP A 86 -6.33 16.58 4.04
CA ASP A 86 -7.06 15.51 4.71
C ASP A 86 -6.86 14.14 4.05
N CYS A 87 -6.08 14.05 2.97
CA CYS A 87 -5.81 12.82 2.27
C CYS A 87 -4.38 12.30 2.46
N MET A 88 -4.25 10.99 2.36
CA MET A 88 -2.98 10.28 2.19
C MET A 88 -3.09 9.32 1.02
N VAL A 89 -2.04 9.22 0.22
CA VAL A 89 -1.91 8.20 -0.82
C VAL A 89 -0.72 7.31 -0.54
N ALA A 90 -0.85 6.02 -0.85
CA ALA A 90 0.21 5.07 -0.56
C ALA A 90 0.34 3.95 -1.61
N LEU A 91 1.59 3.52 -1.81
CA LEU A 91 1.98 2.18 -2.25
C LEU A 91 2.73 1.52 -1.10
N TRP A 92 2.24 0.40 -0.64
CA TRP A 92 2.87 -0.42 0.37
C TRP A 92 2.69 -1.90 0.08
N MET A 93 3.48 -2.71 0.70
CA MET A 93 3.45 -4.16 0.58
C MET A 93 3.37 -4.73 1.98
N ILE A 94 2.58 -5.77 2.16
CA ILE A 94 2.45 -6.47 3.44
C ILE A 94 2.49 -7.96 3.20
N GLY A 95 2.98 -8.71 4.18
CA GLY A 95 2.95 -10.16 4.13
C GLY A 95 1.55 -10.68 3.80
N TYR A 96 1.47 -11.87 3.21
CA TYR A 96 0.17 -12.47 2.91
C TYR A 96 -0.61 -12.86 4.18
N GLU A 97 0.08 -12.87 5.31
CA GLU A 97 -0.46 -13.03 6.68
C GLU A 97 -1.25 -14.34 6.92
N GLU A 98 -0.90 -15.39 6.21
CA GLU A 98 -1.44 -16.73 6.51
C GLU A 98 -0.98 -17.26 7.87
N VAL A 99 0.08 -16.66 8.43
CA VAL A 99 0.53 -16.80 9.82
C VAL A 99 0.94 -15.40 10.35
N PRO A 100 0.72 -15.11 11.65
CA PRO A 100 0.96 -13.77 12.22
C PRO A 100 2.41 -13.29 12.04
N GLU A 101 3.40 -14.18 12.13
CA GLU A 101 4.82 -13.87 12.02
C GLU A 101 5.24 -13.41 10.60
N ARG A 102 4.33 -13.44 9.61
CA ARG A 102 4.54 -12.96 8.24
C ARG A 102 3.72 -11.72 7.96
N SER A 103 3.72 -10.78 8.88
CA SER A 103 2.92 -9.55 8.83
C SER A 103 3.72 -8.28 8.57
N GLY A 104 5.04 -8.38 8.39
CA GLY A 104 5.86 -7.21 8.11
C GLY A 104 5.38 -6.43 6.88
N GLU A 105 5.54 -5.13 6.93
CA GLU A 105 5.18 -4.19 5.86
C GLU A 105 6.42 -3.53 5.29
N ILE A 106 6.45 -3.36 3.98
CA ILE A 106 7.35 -2.44 3.26
C ILE A 106 6.50 -1.28 2.77
N CYS A 107 6.63 -0.12 3.40
CA CYS A 107 6.01 1.12 2.93
C CYS A 107 6.90 1.74 1.86
N VAL A 108 6.48 1.68 0.58
CA VAL A 108 7.27 2.16 -0.56
C VAL A 108 7.14 3.66 -0.73
N ALA A 109 5.94 4.19 -0.60
CA ALA A 109 5.66 5.62 -0.62
C ALA A 109 4.35 5.90 0.10
N GLU A 110 4.41 6.69 1.16
CA GLU A 110 3.27 7.24 1.87
C GLU A 110 3.35 8.76 1.85
N ILE A 111 2.34 9.41 1.27
CA ILE A 111 2.36 10.86 1.04
C ILE A 111 1.08 11.48 1.59
N PHE A 112 1.21 12.23 2.67
CA PHE A 112 0.13 13.05 3.21
C PHE A 112 0.02 14.35 2.44
N GLY A 113 -1.17 14.69 1.98
CA GLY A 113 -1.41 15.91 1.23
C GLY A 113 -1.08 17.20 2.01
N ARG A 114 -1.18 17.18 3.34
CA ARG A 114 -0.79 18.29 4.21
C ARG A 114 0.71 18.63 4.18
N ASP A 115 1.55 17.68 3.77
CA ASP A 115 3.01 17.80 3.72
C ASP A 115 3.52 18.07 2.30
N VAL A 116 2.59 18.39 1.36
CA VAL A 116 2.87 18.64 -0.06
C VAL A 116 2.87 20.13 -0.35
N SER A 117 3.91 20.59 -1.04
CA SER A 117 4.02 21.93 -1.64
C SER A 117 4.35 21.84 -3.13
N PRO A 118 4.33 22.97 -3.88
CA PRO A 118 4.76 22.96 -5.27
C PRO A 118 6.22 22.55 -5.50
N GLU A 119 7.08 22.75 -4.51
CA GLU A 119 8.52 22.53 -4.63
C GLU A 119 9.00 21.28 -3.87
N SER A 120 8.20 20.76 -2.94
CA SER A 120 8.68 19.66 -2.10
C SER A 120 7.55 18.89 -1.42
N ALA A 121 7.86 17.68 -0.97
CA ALA A 121 6.96 16.87 -0.14
C ALA A 121 7.74 16.05 0.89
N ALA A 122 7.05 15.57 1.93
CA ALA A 122 7.53 14.49 2.76
C ALA A 122 6.97 13.17 2.23
N VAL A 123 7.84 12.19 1.98
CA VAL A 123 7.48 10.84 1.51
C VAL A 123 7.89 9.84 2.57
N GLY A 124 6.91 9.17 3.18
CA GLY A 124 7.12 8.09 4.13
C GLY A 124 7.61 6.84 3.43
N MET A 125 8.67 6.21 3.96
CA MET A 125 9.19 4.95 3.46
C MET A 125 9.95 4.19 4.55
N GLY A 126 9.87 2.87 4.51
CA GLY A 126 10.52 2.03 5.50
C GLY A 126 9.84 0.69 5.69
N VAL A 127 10.11 0.09 6.85
CA VAL A 127 9.59 -1.21 7.26
C VAL A 127 8.88 -1.07 8.60
N HIS A 128 7.69 -1.67 8.71
CA HIS A 128 6.98 -1.90 9.97
C HIS A 128 6.98 -3.40 10.27
N PRO A 129 7.37 -3.84 11.47
CA PRO A 129 7.50 -5.27 11.79
C PRO A 129 6.15 -5.95 12.07
N PHE A 130 5.16 -5.22 12.63
CA PHE A 130 3.95 -5.79 13.21
C PHE A 130 4.28 -7.00 14.11
N ASP A 131 3.81 -8.21 13.75
CA ASP A 131 4.06 -9.44 14.53
C ASP A 131 5.27 -10.24 14.03
N ASP A 132 6.06 -9.72 13.07
CA ASP A 132 7.28 -10.36 12.58
C ASP A 132 8.44 -10.14 13.56
N PRO A 133 8.91 -11.19 14.28
CA PRO A 133 9.95 -11.05 15.29
C PRO A 133 11.37 -10.83 14.69
N THR A 134 11.52 -10.96 13.38
CA THR A 134 12.82 -10.82 12.70
C THR A 134 13.08 -9.40 12.21
N LEU A 135 12.03 -8.58 12.19
CA LEU A 135 12.11 -7.19 11.76
C LEU A 135 12.10 -6.24 12.95
N HIS A 136 12.49 -5.01 12.70
CA HIS A 136 12.35 -3.91 13.65
C HIS A 136 11.78 -2.68 12.96
N GLU A 137 11.15 -1.81 13.74
CA GLU A 137 10.56 -0.56 13.25
C GLU A 137 11.65 0.34 12.65
N ASP A 138 11.54 0.62 11.37
CA ASP A 138 12.43 1.54 10.67
C ASP A 138 11.70 2.28 9.53
N PHE A 139 10.74 3.12 9.93
CA PHE A 139 10.00 3.99 9.04
C PHE A 139 10.37 5.45 9.27
N THR A 140 10.46 6.24 8.21
CA THR A 140 10.67 7.69 8.32
C THR A 140 10.09 8.43 7.13
N GLN A 141 9.83 9.72 7.34
CA GLN A 141 9.47 10.62 6.25
C GLN A 141 10.72 11.33 5.72
N VAL A 142 10.99 11.11 4.44
CA VAL A 142 12.11 11.74 3.73
C VAL A 142 11.59 12.98 3.01
N ARG A 143 12.22 14.14 3.25
CA ARG A 143 11.94 15.36 2.51
C ARG A 143 12.55 15.29 1.13
N VAL A 144 11.74 15.50 0.09
CA VAL A 144 12.16 15.49 -1.31
C VAL A 144 11.78 16.78 -2.01
N GLU A 145 12.68 17.32 -2.83
CA GLU A 145 12.51 18.60 -3.53
C GLU A 145 11.89 18.37 -4.92
N ILE A 146 10.68 17.79 -4.92
CA ILE A 146 9.89 17.52 -6.13
C ILE A 146 8.41 17.89 -5.92
N ASP A 147 7.72 18.19 -7.00
CA ASP A 147 6.27 18.38 -7.00
C ASP A 147 5.56 17.04 -7.20
N VAL A 148 5.24 16.33 -6.11
CA VAL A 148 4.58 15.01 -6.15
C VAL A 148 3.19 15.02 -6.79
N ARG A 149 2.61 16.20 -7.09
CA ARG A 149 1.37 16.33 -7.89
C ARG A 149 1.61 16.07 -9.38
N ARG A 150 2.86 15.94 -9.80
CA ARG A 150 3.29 15.45 -11.12
C ARG A 150 3.62 13.97 -11.03
N PHE A 151 3.75 13.32 -12.18
CA PHE A 151 4.14 11.91 -12.21
C PHE A 151 5.61 11.72 -11.87
N HIS A 152 5.87 10.95 -10.81
CA HIS A 152 7.18 10.47 -10.38
C HIS A 152 7.16 8.96 -10.26
N THR A 153 8.33 8.33 -10.31
CA THR A 153 8.49 6.90 -10.03
C THR A 153 8.91 6.69 -8.58
N TYR A 154 8.21 5.80 -7.90
CA TYR A 154 8.49 5.35 -6.54
C TYR A 154 8.83 3.87 -6.64
N THR A 155 10.03 3.51 -6.20
CA THR A 155 10.57 2.17 -6.41
C THR A 155 11.14 1.61 -5.13
N VAL A 156 10.90 0.32 -4.90
CA VAL A 156 11.60 -0.47 -3.90
C VAL A 156 12.38 -1.59 -4.59
N GLU A 157 13.67 -1.71 -4.25
CA GLU A 157 14.47 -2.91 -4.47
C GLU A 157 14.44 -3.72 -3.17
N TRP A 158 13.95 -4.93 -3.27
CA TRP A 158 13.78 -5.84 -2.16
C TRP A 158 14.53 -7.14 -2.42
N THR A 159 15.54 -7.38 -1.61
CA THR A 159 16.44 -8.54 -1.70
C THR A 159 16.43 -9.32 -0.38
N PRO A 160 17.05 -10.50 -0.28
CA PRO A 160 17.21 -11.19 1.01
C PRO A 160 17.98 -10.40 2.05
N GLU A 161 18.85 -9.47 1.63
CA GLU A 161 19.80 -8.78 2.50
C GLU A 161 19.32 -7.38 2.89
N HIS A 162 18.54 -6.71 2.01
CA HIS A 162 18.17 -5.32 2.22
C HIS A 162 16.88 -4.93 1.49
N VAL A 163 16.35 -3.79 1.93
CA VAL A 163 15.26 -3.05 1.23
C VAL A 163 15.76 -1.64 0.92
N ALA A 164 15.80 -1.25 -0.35
CA ALA A 164 16.25 0.06 -0.78
C ALA A 164 15.15 0.81 -1.55
N PHE A 165 14.98 2.10 -1.25
CA PHE A 165 13.91 2.95 -1.75
C PHE A 165 14.46 4.03 -2.67
N PHE A 166 13.78 4.23 -3.81
CA PHE A 166 14.21 5.19 -4.83
C PHE A 166 13.02 6.06 -5.26
N ILE A 167 13.32 7.32 -5.58
CA ILE A 167 12.39 8.22 -6.27
C ILE A 167 13.09 8.69 -7.55
N ASP A 168 12.44 8.53 -8.69
CA ASP A 168 12.97 8.84 -10.03
C ASP A 168 14.38 8.25 -10.26
N GLY A 169 14.62 7.03 -9.77
CA GLY A 169 15.89 6.32 -9.86
C GLY A 169 16.97 6.80 -8.88
N HIS A 170 16.68 7.78 -8.02
CA HIS A 170 17.62 8.27 -7.01
C HIS A 170 17.37 7.59 -5.68
N LEU A 171 18.41 6.95 -5.12
CA LEU A 171 18.35 6.31 -3.82
C LEU A 171 17.99 7.33 -2.73
N GLN A 172 16.96 7.03 -1.95
CA GLN A 172 16.52 7.82 -0.80
C GLN A 172 16.99 7.22 0.52
N ARG A 173 16.86 5.90 0.67
CA ARG A 173 17.34 5.15 1.84
C ARG A 173 17.53 3.67 1.51
N SER A 174 18.31 2.99 2.36
CA SER A 174 18.50 1.54 2.36
C SER A 174 18.49 1.03 3.79
N LEU A 175 17.85 -0.12 4.02
CA LEU A 175 17.69 -0.76 5.32
C LEU A 175 18.30 -2.16 5.25
N ASP A 176 19.17 -2.51 6.22
CA ASP A 176 19.81 -3.82 6.32
C ASP A 176 18.90 -4.84 7.02
N GLN A 177 17.64 -4.87 6.62
CA GLN A 177 16.63 -5.85 7.04
C GLN A 177 15.69 -6.12 5.87
N SER A 178 15.04 -7.27 5.89
CA SER A 178 14.19 -7.69 4.77
C SER A 178 13.18 -8.73 5.22
N PRO A 179 11.87 -8.55 4.97
CA PRO A 179 10.88 -9.60 5.10
C PRO A 179 11.23 -10.80 4.19
N ASP A 180 11.18 -12.03 4.72
CA ASP A 180 11.52 -13.25 3.97
C ASP A 180 10.26 -14.10 3.70
N TYR A 181 9.25 -13.51 3.06
CA TYR A 181 8.02 -14.18 2.67
C TYR A 181 7.30 -13.42 1.54
N PRO A 182 6.41 -14.10 0.78
CA PRO A 182 5.62 -13.41 -0.25
C PRO A 182 4.76 -12.30 0.34
N MET A 183 4.75 -11.15 -0.33
CA MET A 183 3.98 -9.96 0.08
C MET A 183 2.97 -9.59 -1.00
N GLN A 184 1.81 -9.11 -0.59
CA GLN A 184 0.83 -8.51 -1.48
C GLN A 184 1.10 -7.00 -1.61
N LEU A 185 0.68 -6.40 -2.72
CA LEU A 185 0.74 -4.97 -2.94
C LEU A 185 -0.59 -4.32 -2.58
N MET A 186 -0.52 -3.14 -2.00
CA MET A 186 -1.65 -2.31 -1.63
C MET A 186 -1.50 -0.92 -2.26
N LEU A 187 -2.53 -0.46 -2.97
CA LEU A 187 -2.64 0.90 -3.48
C LEU A 187 -3.84 1.57 -2.82
N ASN A 188 -3.61 2.70 -2.17
CA ASN A 188 -4.63 3.34 -1.36
C ASN A 188 -4.68 4.85 -1.54
N ILE A 189 -5.90 5.39 -1.47
CA ILE A 189 -6.14 6.76 -1.04
C ILE A 189 -7.05 6.71 0.18
N TYR A 190 -6.64 7.42 1.23
CA TYR A 190 -7.39 7.63 2.46
C TYR A 190 -7.81 9.08 2.55
N GLU A 191 -9.03 9.33 3.02
CA GLU A 191 -9.49 10.63 3.49
C GLU A 191 -9.79 10.51 4.98
N PHE A 192 -9.03 11.22 5.80
CA PHE A 192 -9.21 11.27 7.24
C PHE A 192 -10.25 12.31 7.63
N PRO A 193 -10.97 12.14 8.76
CA PRO A 193 -11.82 13.20 9.27
C PRO A 193 -10.98 14.43 9.59
N ALA A 194 -11.43 15.60 9.15
CA ALA A 194 -10.76 16.85 9.46
C ALA A 194 -10.86 17.15 10.96
N ASP A 195 -9.74 17.42 11.60
CA ASP A 195 -9.68 17.85 13.02
C ASP A 195 -10.19 19.29 13.22
N ARG A 196 -10.51 20.00 12.14
CA ARG A 196 -10.97 21.39 12.14
C ARG A 196 -12.24 21.52 11.30
N PRO A 197 -13.12 22.49 11.62
CA PRO A 197 -14.27 22.83 10.78
C PRO A 197 -13.85 23.66 9.54
N GLU A 198 -12.80 23.24 8.86
CA GLU A 198 -12.49 23.76 7.52
C GLU A 198 -13.51 23.19 6.54
N PRO A 199 -13.94 23.95 5.53
CA PRO A 199 -14.75 23.37 4.49
C PRO A 199 -13.98 22.20 3.88
N ALA A 200 -14.59 21.00 3.94
CA ALA A 200 -14.01 19.83 3.30
C ALA A 200 -13.61 20.19 1.87
N THR A 201 -12.37 19.91 1.51
CA THR A 201 -11.91 20.14 0.14
C THR A 201 -12.84 19.40 -0.82
N ALA A 202 -13.12 20.01 -1.99
CA ALA A 202 -14.09 19.47 -2.93
C ALA A 202 -13.73 18.04 -3.35
N ARG A 203 -14.74 17.18 -3.43
CA ARG A 203 -14.59 15.83 -4.02
C ARG A 203 -14.96 15.87 -5.51
N PRO A 204 -14.53 14.91 -6.31
CA PRO A 204 -13.75 13.74 -5.91
C PRO A 204 -12.28 14.04 -5.60
N LYS A 205 -11.72 13.29 -4.62
CA LYS A 205 -10.27 13.21 -4.38
C LYS A 205 -9.67 12.15 -5.28
N HIS A 206 -8.39 12.31 -5.62
CA HIS A 206 -7.74 11.47 -6.61
C HIS A 206 -6.35 10.99 -6.20
N PHE A 207 -6.09 9.71 -6.45
CA PHE A 207 -4.76 9.14 -6.55
C PHE A 207 -4.59 8.52 -7.93
N VAL A 208 -3.73 9.11 -8.76
CA VAL A 208 -3.62 8.70 -10.16
C VAL A 208 -2.33 7.94 -10.39
N VAL A 209 -2.48 6.68 -10.79
CA VAL A 209 -1.39 5.75 -11.06
C VAL A 209 -1.31 5.48 -12.56
N ASP A 210 -0.13 5.72 -13.15
CA ASP A 210 0.15 5.42 -14.55
C ASP A 210 0.40 3.92 -14.71
N TYR A 211 1.32 3.37 -13.91
CA TYR A 211 1.60 1.94 -13.88
C TYR A 211 2.13 1.48 -12.52
N VAL A 212 1.98 0.18 -12.29
CA VAL A 212 2.78 -0.58 -11.31
C VAL A 212 3.46 -1.72 -12.06
N ARG A 213 4.75 -1.91 -11.85
CA ARG A 213 5.56 -2.96 -12.46
C ARG A 213 6.36 -3.69 -11.41
N GLY A 214 6.45 -5.01 -11.58
CA GLY A 214 7.32 -5.85 -10.77
C GLY A 214 8.36 -6.53 -11.65
N TYR A 215 9.61 -6.47 -11.24
CA TYR A 215 10.74 -7.11 -11.90
C TYR A 215 11.32 -8.16 -10.98
N ARG A 216 11.50 -9.34 -11.52
CA ARG A 216 12.08 -10.46 -10.76
C ARG A 216 13.61 -10.42 -10.86
N PRO A 217 14.32 -10.73 -9.78
CA PRO A 217 15.77 -10.97 -9.87
C PRO A 217 16.05 -12.15 -10.80
N ASP A 218 17.10 -12.07 -11.59
CA ASP A 218 17.58 -13.19 -12.39
C ASP A 218 18.01 -14.36 -11.51
N GLY A 219 17.62 -15.58 -11.89
CA GLY A 219 18.01 -16.82 -11.21
C GLY A 219 17.12 -17.28 -10.05
N VAL A 220 16.05 -16.54 -9.69
CA VAL A 220 15.09 -17.01 -8.68
C VAL A 220 14.11 -18.00 -9.29
N PRO A 221 13.96 -19.24 -8.75
CA PRO A 221 13.04 -20.23 -9.27
C PRO A 221 11.56 -19.77 -9.24
N THR A 222 10.81 -20.12 -10.28
CA THR A 222 9.39 -19.75 -10.46
C THR A 222 8.40 -20.57 -9.61
N SER A 223 8.87 -21.37 -8.67
CA SER A 223 8.07 -22.39 -7.97
C SER A 223 6.89 -21.85 -7.14
N HIS A 224 6.89 -20.57 -6.78
CA HIS A 224 5.85 -19.95 -5.94
C HIS A 224 4.79 -19.13 -6.70
N LEU A 225 4.86 -19.04 -8.03
CA LEU A 225 3.94 -18.22 -8.84
C LEU A 225 2.88 -19.02 -9.61
N ARG A 226 2.81 -20.34 -9.42
CA ARG A 226 1.72 -21.12 -9.96
C ARG A 226 0.59 -21.20 -8.93
N GLY A 227 -0.19 -20.13 -8.81
CA GLY A 227 -1.57 -20.25 -8.38
C GLY A 227 -2.24 -21.22 -9.36
N SER A 228 -2.75 -22.34 -8.86
CA SER A 228 -3.48 -23.30 -9.66
C SER A 228 -4.63 -22.58 -10.38
N ALA A 229 -4.52 -22.43 -11.68
CA ALA A 229 -5.70 -22.32 -12.52
C ALA A 229 -6.42 -23.67 -12.35
N ALA A 230 -7.39 -23.71 -11.43
CA ALA A 230 -8.34 -24.80 -11.37
C ALA A 230 -9.08 -24.78 -12.70
N ALA A 231 -8.93 -25.83 -13.48
CA ALA A 231 -9.71 -26.09 -14.67
C ALA A 231 -11.20 -25.96 -14.30
N ALA A 232 -11.91 -25.09 -15.01
CA ALA A 232 -13.35 -25.16 -15.10
C ALA A 232 -13.67 -26.27 -16.09
N ASP A 233 -14.26 -27.36 -15.59
CA ASP A 233 -15.16 -28.24 -16.31
C ASP A 233 -16.60 -27.88 -15.97
#